data_5b4714304044073ea5bef5f71691515b
#
_entry.id   5b4714304044073ea5bef5f71691515b
#
_cell.length_a   1.000
_cell.length_b   1.000
_cell.length_c   1.000
_cell.angle_alpha   90.00
_cell.angle_beta   90.00
_cell.angle_gamma   90.00
#
_symmetry.space_group_name_H-M   'P 1'
#
loop_
_entity.id
_entity.type
_entity.pdbx_description
1 polymer ?
#
loop_
_entity_poly.entity_id
_entity_poly.type
_entity_poly.pdbx_seq_one_letter_code
_entity_poly.pdbx_strand_id
1 'polypeptide(L)'
;ACTVTENANLSTPIVGRHNMRTPLYVNLSIYQDYPWTIEARQTIERKFAVEGQIGTTEWDTTARTAKAYVGFEDLSQVTVTALKLGPRDISTMSCTDVLELDDTNLDRLHDFSKGARRVDVTYHGHTKDWYLTVEYTEVKVRFSRIAPWTHSAWLHAEGLSGTKLGFRYRAAGTEEWTEVAQETLTVNGGLFSAQVRGLLPETDYEAVAYSGDDESEIEKFTTEAALPLPNAGFEEWSKPGKIIYPYLSEDQAFWDSGNKGSISAGETICEGSPDVRPGSAGAASACLSSRFASLMGIGKFAAGNIFIGTYAETVGTNGKVNFGRPFATHPIALRGWVKYTQGQIDIDMKQVTTMPPGQT
;
A
#
# COMPACT_ATOMS: atom_id res chain seq x y z
N ALA A 1 -21.73 -19.66 3.14
CA ALA A 1 -21.13 -20.69 2.30
C ALA A 1 -20.66 -20.08 1.00
N CYS A 2 -19.53 -20.52 0.46
CA CYS A 2 -19.09 -20.19 -0.89
C CYS A 2 -19.13 -21.43 -1.77
N THR A 3 -19.13 -21.24 -3.09
CA THR A 3 -19.09 -22.32 -4.07
C THR A 3 -17.84 -22.17 -4.93
N VAL A 4 -17.07 -23.24 -5.03
CA VAL A 4 -15.92 -23.33 -5.93
C VAL A 4 -16.35 -24.11 -7.16
N THR A 5 -16.22 -23.51 -8.34
CA THR A 5 -16.69 -24.08 -9.62
C THR A 5 -15.59 -24.80 -10.40
N GLU A 6 -14.32 -24.42 -10.15
CA GLU A 6 -13.15 -25.01 -10.81
C GLU A 6 -12.08 -25.38 -9.80
N ASN A 7 -11.28 -26.38 -10.13
CA ASN A 7 -10.20 -26.92 -9.30
C ASN A 7 -8.91 -27.09 -10.11
N ALA A 8 -8.62 -26.18 -11.03
CA ALA A 8 -7.40 -26.21 -11.82
C ALA A 8 -6.17 -25.93 -10.94
N ASN A 9 -5.10 -26.71 -11.16
CA ASN A 9 -3.81 -26.57 -10.45
C ASN A 9 -3.87 -26.68 -8.92
N LEU A 10 -4.90 -27.31 -8.37
CA LEU A 10 -5.00 -27.59 -6.95
C LEU A 10 -4.83 -29.09 -6.67
N SER A 11 -3.97 -29.45 -5.74
CA SER A 11 -3.82 -30.85 -5.29
C SER A 11 -4.93 -31.29 -4.33
N THR A 12 -5.60 -30.33 -3.68
CA THR A 12 -6.72 -30.57 -2.77
C THR A 12 -8.04 -30.45 -3.53
N PRO A 13 -8.90 -31.46 -3.60
CA PRO A 13 -10.20 -31.35 -4.26
C PRO A 13 -11.13 -30.44 -3.46
N ILE A 14 -11.42 -29.26 -3.98
CA ILE A 14 -12.24 -28.24 -3.32
C ILE A 14 -13.44 -27.77 -4.14
N VAL A 15 -13.71 -28.41 -5.28
CA VAL A 15 -14.89 -28.08 -6.09
C VAL A 15 -16.16 -28.38 -5.29
N GLY A 16 -17.08 -27.42 -5.24
CA GLY A 16 -18.36 -27.54 -4.55
C GLY A 16 -18.62 -26.43 -3.55
N ARG A 17 -19.57 -26.67 -2.66
CA ARG A 17 -20.03 -25.72 -1.66
C ARG A 17 -19.33 -25.92 -0.33
N HIS A 18 -18.72 -24.88 0.20
CA HIS A 18 -17.93 -24.90 1.44
C HIS A 18 -18.55 -24.04 2.54
N ASN A 19 -18.45 -24.53 3.78
CA ASN A 19 -18.77 -23.75 4.97
C ASN A 19 -17.53 -22.94 5.38
N MET A 20 -17.56 -21.63 5.11
CA MET A 20 -16.43 -20.72 5.40
C MET A 20 -16.42 -20.17 6.83
N ARG A 21 -17.11 -20.83 7.79
CA ARG A 21 -16.94 -20.51 9.23
C ARG A 21 -15.58 -20.94 9.76
N THR A 22 -14.94 -21.88 9.08
CA THR A 22 -13.56 -22.30 9.32
C THR A 22 -12.73 -22.03 8.08
N PRO A 23 -11.43 -21.76 8.22
CA PRO A 23 -10.54 -21.61 7.09
C PRO A 23 -10.54 -22.84 6.18
N LEU A 24 -10.46 -22.61 4.87
CA LEU A 24 -10.28 -23.67 3.88
C LEU A 24 -8.79 -23.75 3.52
N TYR A 25 -8.18 -24.91 3.74
CA TYR A 25 -6.78 -25.15 3.43
C TYR A 25 -6.67 -25.82 2.07
N VAL A 26 -5.87 -25.24 1.18
CA VAL A 26 -5.66 -25.74 -0.19
C VAL A 26 -4.18 -25.71 -0.56
N ASN A 27 -3.75 -26.67 -1.39
CA ASN A 27 -2.43 -26.66 -1.99
C ASN A 27 -2.54 -26.34 -3.48
N LEU A 28 -1.87 -25.29 -3.91
CA LEU A 28 -1.69 -24.95 -5.32
C LEU A 28 -0.42 -25.66 -5.81
N SER A 29 -0.56 -26.64 -6.70
CA SER A 29 0.56 -27.40 -7.27
C SER A 29 0.86 -26.93 -8.68
N ILE A 30 2.01 -26.23 -8.85
CA ILE A 30 2.50 -25.77 -10.15
C ILE A 30 3.83 -26.49 -10.48
N TYR A 31 4.90 -26.16 -9.76
CA TYR A 31 6.20 -26.84 -9.81
C TYR A 31 6.55 -27.49 -8.47
N GLN A 32 5.93 -27.00 -7.43
CA GLN A 32 5.95 -27.48 -6.05
C GLN A 32 4.61 -27.11 -5.41
N ASP A 33 4.34 -27.68 -4.25
CA ASP A 33 3.13 -27.38 -3.50
C ASP A 33 3.27 -26.05 -2.75
N TYR A 34 2.28 -25.19 -2.93
CA TYR A 34 2.13 -23.93 -2.21
C TYR A 34 0.88 -24.02 -1.33
N PRO A 35 1.03 -24.14 0.00
CA PRO A 35 -0.11 -24.16 0.89
C PRO A 35 -0.74 -22.77 1.00
N TRP A 36 -2.06 -22.71 0.86
CA TRP A 36 -2.87 -21.49 1.04
C TRP A 36 -3.94 -21.72 2.08
N THR A 37 -4.20 -20.68 2.87
CA THR A 37 -5.34 -20.62 3.78
C THR A 37 -6.32 -19.60 3.25
N ILE A 38 -7.54 -20.02 2.91
CA ILE A 38 -8.61 -19.16 2.43
C ILE A 38 -9.56 -18.89 3.59
N GLU A 39 -9.66 -17.64 4.02
CA GLU A 39 -10.60 -17.19 5.04
C GLU A 39 -11.64 -16.27 4.41
N ALA A 40 -12.91 -16.52 4.72
CA ALA A 40 -13.97 -15.59 4.37
C ALA A 40 -14.20 -14.63 5.53
N ARG A 41 -13.98 -13.36 5.29
CA ARG A 41 -14.31 -12.28 6.24
C ARG A 41 -15.41 -11.43 5.64
N GLN A 42 -16.48 -11.22 6.39
CA GLN A 42 -17.52 -10.27 6.01
C GLN A 42 -17.16 -8.91 6.61
N THR A 43 -16.78 -7.97 5.74
CA THR A 43 -16.66 -6.56 6.14
C THR A 43 -18.01 -5.88 5.95
N ILE A 44 -18.59 -5.40 7.03
CA ILE A 44 -19.81 -4.58 6.98
C ILE A 44 -19.36 -3.13 6.94
N GLU A 45 -19.58 -2.47 5.81
CA GLU A 45 -19.41 -1.01 5.72
C GLU A 45 -20.53 -0.36 6.52
N ARG A 46 -20.19 0.26 7.65
CA ARG A 46 -21.13 0.96 8.51
C ARG A 46 -21.09 2.45 8.23
N LYS A 47 -22.25 3.11 8.43
CA LYS A 47 -22.37 4.56 8.31
C LYS A 47 -23.19 5.07 9.50
N PHE A 48 -22.73 6.14 10.08
CA PHE A 48 -23.48 7.00 10.98
C PHE A 48 -22.94 8.41 10.75
N ALA A 49 -23.78 9.27 10.24
CA ALA A 49 -23.40 10.65 9.96
C ALA A 49 -24.53 11.60 10.38
N VAL A 50 -24.12 12.79 10.84
CA VAL A 50 -25.02 13.86 11.26
C VAL A 50 -24.68 15.14 10.52
N GLU A 51 -25.66 16.04 10.39
CA GLU A 51 -25.45 17.37 9.84
C GLU A 51 -24.49 18.18 10.73
N GLY A 52 -23.57 18.91 10.11
CA GLY A 52 -22.56 19.67 10.86
C GLY A 52 -21.52 18.81 11.57
N GLN A 53 -21.38 17.53 11.17
CA GLN A 53 -20.37 16.65 11.73
C GLN A 53 -18.97 17.15 11.44
N ILE A 54 -18.11 17.06 12.45
CA ILE A 54 -16.67 17.33 12.39
C ILE A 54 -15.94 16.00 12.30
N GLY A 55 -15.13 15.84 11.26
CA GLY A 55 -14.40 14.59 11.01
C GLY A 55 -15.28 13.41 10.64
N THR A 56 -14.88 12.21 11.06
CA THR A 56 -15.60 10.96 10.84
C THR A 56 -16.11 10.38 12.15
N THR A 57 -17.10 9.50 12.02
CA THR A 57 -17.61 8.72 13.15
C THR A 57 -16.54 7.76 13.65
N GLU A 58 -16.31 7.77 14.95
CA GLU A 58 -15.49 6.79 15.64
C GLU A 58 -16.27 5.51 15.88
N TRP A 59 -15.66 4.36 15.56
CA TRP A 59 -16.32 3.06 15.65
C TRP A 59 -15.60 2.11 16.60
N ASP A 60 -16.34 1.56 17.58
CA ASP A 60 -15.94 0.34 18.28
C ASP A 60 -16.92 -0.78 17.91
N THR A 61 -16.49 -1.65 16.99
CA THR A 61 -17.32 -2.75 16.51
C THR A 61 -17.45 -3.90 17.52
N THR A 62 -16.58 -3.95 18.52
CA THR A 62 -16.63 -4.94 19.62
C THR A 62 -17.64 -4.50 20.67
N ALA A 63 -17.53 -3.26 21.13
CA ALA A 63 -18.50 -2.66 22.03
C ALA A 63 -19.82 -2.29 21.34
N ARG A 64 -19.84 -2.26 20.01
CA ARG A 64 -20.96 -1.83 19.16
C ARG A 64 -21.39 -0.39 19.48
N THR A 65 -20.41 0.51 19.48
CA THR A 65 -20.63 1.94 19.65
C THR A 65 -20.20 2.71 18.41
N ALA A 66 -20.88 3.82 18.17
CA ALA A 66 -20.52 4.79 17.16
C ALA A 66 -20.66 6.20 17.75
N LYS A 67 -19.62 7.03 17.56
CA LYS A 67 -19.58 8.38 18.10
C LYS A 67 -19.29 9.39 17.00
N ALA A 68 -20.13 10.41 16.86
CA ALA A 68 -19.93 11.55 15.99
C ALA A 68 -19.72 12.81 16.82
N TYR A 69 -18.96 13.77 16.28
CA TYR A 69 -18.71 15.07 16.92
C TYR A 69 -19.32 16.20 16.10
N VAL A 70 -19.85 17.21 16.81
CA VAL A 70 -20.44 18.41 16.21
C VAL A 70 -19.95 19.67 16.93
N GLY A 71 -19.96 20.80 16.23
CA GLY A 71 -19.53 22.09 16.76
C GLY A 71 -20.64 22.95 17.39
N PHE A 72 -21.78 22.34 17.70
CA PHE A 72 -22.91 23.01 18.35
C PHE A 72 -23.33 22.28 19.64
N GLU A 73 -23.76 23.03 20.65
CA GLU A 73 -24.04 22.50 21.99
C GLU A 73 -25.43 21.85 22.12
N ASP A 74 -26.42 22.30 21.33
CA ASP A 74 -27.78 21.77 21.42
C ASP A 74 -27.89 20.43 20.67
N LEU A 75 -27.78 19.35 21.42
CA LEU A 75 -27.88 17.98 20.93
C LEU A 75 -29.30 17.42 20.96
N SER A 76 -30.34 18.23 21.26
CA SER A 76 -31.74 17.79 21.32
C SER A 76 -32.40 17.68 19.94
N GLN A 77 -31.81 18.30 18.90
CA GLN A 77 -32.33 18.38 17.53
C GLN A 77 -31.28 18.08 16.47
N VAL A 78 -30.54 17.01 16.65
CA VAL A 78 -29.49 16.58 15.70
C VAL A 78 -30.14 15.95 14.46
N THR A 79 -29.75 16.39 13.27
CA THR A 79 -30.19 15.78 12.01
C THR A 79 -29.25 14.62 11.66
N VAL A 80 -29.73 13.37 11.71
CA VAL A 80 -29.01 12.20 11.23
C VAL A 80 -29.15 12.14 9.70
N THR A 81 -28.03 12.21 8.98
CA THR A 81 -27.99 12.25 7.51
C THR A 81 -27.73 10.88 6.87
N ALA A 82 -27.14 9.93 7.61
CA ALA A 82 -26.93 8.56 7.15
C ALA A 82 -26.85 7.59 8.33
N LEU A 83 -27.46 6.43 8.18
CA LEU A 83 -27.38 5.34 9.14
C LEU A 83 -27.36 3.98 8.44
N LYS A 84 -26.32 3.18 8.71
CA LYS A 84 -26.19 1.80 8.26
C LYS A 84 -25.33 1.04 9.25
N LEU A 85 -25.91 0.13 10.00
CA LEU A 85 -25.20 -0.61 11.05
C LEU A 85 -25.01 -2.10 10.73
N GLY A 86 -25.75 -2.62 9.77
CA GLY A 86 -25.70 -4.01 9.31
C GLY A 86 -25.52 -4.15 7.80
N PRO A 87 -25.50 -5.39 7.27
CA PRO A 87 -25.51 -5.64 5.82
C PRO A 87 -26.79 -5.08 5.18
N ARG A 88 -26.65 -4.25 4.15
CA ARG A 88 -27.74 -3.43 3.60
C ARG A 88 -29.00 -4.20 3.22
N ASP A 89 -28.84 -5.34 2.56
CA ASP A 89 -29.95 -6.06 1.93
C ASP A 89 -30.61 -7.13 2.82
N ILE A 90 -30.07 -7.35 4.01
CA ILE A 90 -30.51 -8.44 4.91
C ILE A 90 -30.62 -8.02 6.37
N SER A 91 -30.46 -6.73 6.68
CA SER A 91 -30.61 -6.20 8.03
C SER A 91 -31.78 -5.25 8.12
N THR A 92 -32.49 -5.33 9.24
CA THR A 92 -33.47 -4.32 9.68
C THR A 92 -32.95 -3.60 10.90
N MET A 93 -33.28 -2.34 11.04
CA MET A 93 -32.96 -1.52 12.21
C MET A 93 -34.22 -1.06 12.91
N SER A 94 -34.17 -0.93 14.23
CA SER A 94 -35.25 -0.38 15.04
C SER A 94 -34.67 0.39 16.23
N CYS A 95 -35.44 1.32 16.75
CA CYS A 95 -35.13 1.99 18.03
C CYS A 95 -36.38 2.08 18.91
N THR A 96 -36.26 2.63 20.11
CA THR A 96 -37.33 2.60 21.15
C THR A 96 -38.70 3.02 20.63
N ASP A 97 -38.75 4.02 19.74
CA ASP A 97 -40.00 4.61 19.26
C ASP A 97 -40.30 4.29 17.78
N VAL A 98 -39.45 3.48 17.12
CA VAL A 98 -39.55 3.16 15.69
C VAL A 98 -39.25 1.69 15.48
N LEU A 99 -40.23 0.92 15.05
CA LEU A 99 -40.11 -0.52 14.80
C LEU A 99 -39.31 -0.85 13.55
N GLU A 100 -39.29 0.05 12.56
CA GLU A 100 -38.51 -0.06 11.36
C GLU A 100 -37.85 1.30 11.06
N LEU A 101 -36.56 1.36 11.29
CA LEU A 101 -35.74 2.56 11.10
C LEU A 101 -34.98 2.42 9.77
N ASP A 102 -35.21 3.34 8.85
CA ASP A 102 -34.58 3.38 7.52
C ASP A 102 -34.26 4.82 7.07
N ASP A 103 -33.79 4.97 5.85
CA ASP A 103 -33.39 6.28 5.31
C ASP A 103 -34.56 7.29 5.16
N THR A 104 -35.82 6.86 5.32
CA THR A 104 -37.00 7.73 5.18
C THR A 104 -37.49 8.34 6.50
N ASN A 105 -36.97 7.86 7.64
CA ASN A 105 -37.41 8.27 8.96
C ASN A 105 -36.28 8.48 9.99
N LEU A 106 -35.05 8.79 9.51
CA LEU A 106 -33.91 9.09 10.37
C LEU A 106 -34.13 10.28 11.30
N ASP A 107 -35.07 11.17 10.99
CA ASP A 107 -35.53 12.29 11.82
C ASP A 107 -36.06 11.84 13.19
N ARG A 108 -36.48 10.58 13.32
CA ARG A 108 -36.88 9.99 14.61
C ARG A 108 -35.70 9.79 15.56
N LEU A 109 -34.49 9.81 15.05
CA LEU A 109 -33.25 9.64 15.83
C LEU A 109 -32.53 11.00 15.99
N HIS A 110 -33.22 11.99 16.60
CA HIS A 110 -32.73 13.39 16.68
C HIS A 110 -32.22 13.80 18.05
N ASP A 111 -32.74 13.27 19.15
CA ASP A 111 -32.36 13.70 20.50
C ASP A 111 -31.23 12.88 21.09
N PHE A 112 -30.01 13.46 21.09
CA PHE A 112 -28.81 12.93 21.72
C PHE A 112 -28.42 13.66 23.01
N SER A 113 -29.23 14.61 23.48
CA SER A 113 -28.95 15.38 24.70
C SER A 113 -28.94 14.52 25.99
N LYS A 114 -29.56 13.35 25.94
CA LYS A 114 -29.63 12.40 27.05
C LYS A 114 -28.58 11.30 26.99
N GLY A 115 -27.61 11.42 26.07
CA GLY A 115 -26.55 10.45 25.84
C GLY A 115 -26.82 9.48 24.70
N ALA A 116 -26.27 8.29 24.80
CA ALA A 116 -26.28 7.34 23.69
C ALA A 116 -27.72 6.87 23.33
N ARG A 117 -28.02 6.85 22.03
CA ARG A 117 -29.23 6.30 21.46
C ARG A 117 -29.02 4.84 21.09
N ARG A 118 -29.86 3.96 21.59
CA ARG A 118 -29.84 2.55 21.26
C ARG A 118 -30.56 2.30 19.93
N VAL A 119 -29.90 1.54 19.05
CA VAL A 119 -30.47 1.03 17.79
C VAL A 119 -30.25 -0.48 17.74
N ASP A 120 -31.33 -1.23 17.63
CA ASP A 120 -31.29 -2.68 17.47
C ASP A 120 -31.19 -3.03 16.00
N VAL A 121 -30.21 -3.89 15.64
CA VAL A 121 -29.94 -4.33 14.28
C VAL A 121 -30.15 -5.83 14.19
N THR A 122 -31.08 -6.26 13.36
CA THR A 122 -31.40 -7.67 13.16
C THR A 122 -30.98 -8.16 11.79
N TYR A 123 -30.18 -9.19 11.74
CA TYR A 123 -29.80 -9.91 10.51
C TYR A 123 -29.45 -11.37 10.82
N HIS A 124 -29.67 -12.27 9.87
CA HIS A 124 -29.48 -13.72 10.04
C HIS A 124 -30.18 -14.30 11.28
N GLY A 125 -31.34 -13.74 11.67
CA GLY A 125 -32.10 -14.20 12.84
C GLY A 125 -31.51 -13.81 14.20
N HIS A 126 -30.50 -12.91 14.21
CA HIS A 126 -29.91 -12.40 15.45
C HIS A 126 -30.05 -10.90 15.54
N THR A 127 -30.47 -10.40 16.70
CA THR A 127 -30.50 -8.97 17.00
C THR A 127 -29.28 -8.59 17.83
N LYS A 128 -28.66 -7.46 17.48
CA LYS A 128 -27.56 -6.84 18.21
C LYS A 128 -27.86 -5.37 18.44
N ASP A 129 -27.63 -4.93 19.66
CA ASP A 129 -27.77 -3.54 20.07
C ASP A 129 -26.52 -2.71 19.71
N TRP A 130 -26.75 -1.56 19.15
CA TRP A 130 -25.75 -0.53 18.87
C TRP A 130 -26.08 0.72 19.68
N TYR A 131 -25.06 1.45 20.10
CA TYR A 131 -25.19 2.69 20.85
C TYR A 131 -24.54 3.83 20.06
N LEU A 132 -25.37 4.77 19.64
CA LEU A 132 -24.95 5.93 18.86
C LEU A 132 -24.85 7.14 19.78
N THR A 133 -23.77 7.87 19.73
CA THR A 133 -23.53 9.07 20.53
C THR A 133 -23.16 10.24 19.63
N VAL A 134 -23.69 11.41 19.92
CA VAL A 134 -23.21 12.68 19.35
C VAL A 134 -22.67 13.52 20.50
N GLU A 135 -21.47 14.04 20.34
CA GLU A 135 -20.81 14.88 21.36
C GLU A 135 -20.42 16.24 20.77
N TYR A 136 -20.56 17.27 21.59
CA TYR A 136 -20.05 18.59 21.29
C TYR A 136 -18.52 18.62 21.38
N THR A 137 -17.86 19.35 20.46
CA THR A 137 -16.44 19.65 20.54
C THR A 137 -16.15 21.10 20.15
N GLU A 138 -15.24 21.73 20.87
CA GLU A 138 -14.74 23.06 20.54
C GLU A 138 -13.74 23.02 19.37
N VAL A 139 -13.07 21.88 19.18
CA VAL A 139 -12.07 21.68 18.13
C VAL A 139 -12.76 21.42 16.81
N LYS A 140 -12.84 22.45 15.96
CA LYS A 140 -13.54 22.40 14.67
C LYS A 140 -12.70 21.89 13.49
N VAL A 141 -11.38 21.92 13.65
CA VAL A 141 -10.44 21.38 12.68
C VAL A 141 -9.20 20.85 13.37
N ARG A 142 -8.71 19.70 12.93
CA ARG A 142 -7.51 19.07 13.48
C ARG A 142 -6.83 18.17 12.45
N PHE A 143 -5.52 18.04 12.55
CA PHE A 143 -4.80 17.00 11.83
C PHE A 143 -5.15 15.62 12.42
N SER A 144 -5.46 14.66 11.55
CA SER A 144 -5.57 13.24 11.91
C SER A 144 -4.25 12.51 11.68
N ARG A 145 -3.46 12.97 10.69
CA ARG A 145 -2.16 12.38 10.37
C ARG A 145 -1.34 13.30 9.47
N ILE A 146 -0.03 13.35 9.69
CA ILE A 146 0.95 13.82 8.71
C ILE A 146 1.89 12.66 8.40
N ALA A 147 2.10 12.35 7.13
CA ALA A 147 3.03 11.31 6.68
C ALA A 147 4.09 11.95 5.78
N PRO A 148 5.23 12.39 6.36
CA PRO A 148 6.33 12.97 5.60
C PRO A 148 7.09 11.89 4.83
N TRP A 149 7.48 12.23 3.62
CA TRP A 149 8.37 11.49 2.73
C TRP A 149 9.58 12.36 2.40
N THR A 150 10.51 11.86 1.60
CA THR A 150 11.75 12.58 1.26
C THR A 150 11.51 13.94 0.60
N HIS A 151 10.61 14.02 -0.37
CA HIS A 151 10.31 15.24 -1.14
C HIS A 151 8.83 15.62 -1.14
N SER A 152 8.05 15.02 -0.27
CA SER A 152 6.62 15.28 -0.17
C SER A 152 6.12 14.91 1.21
N ALA A 153 4.90 15.36 1.54
CA ALA A 153 4.18 14.89 2.72
C ALA A 153 2.69 14.75 2.38
N TRP A 154 2.07 13.70 2.94
CA TRP A 154 0.62 13.60 2.95
C TRP A 154 0.09 14.25 4.22
N LEU A 155 -0.79 15.23 4.04
CA LEU A 155 -1.51 15.91 5.10
C LEU A 155 -2.93 15.34 5.13
N HIS A 156 -3.38 14.91 6.30
CA HIS A 156 -4.74 14.42 6.54
C HIS A 156 -5.33 15.16 7.72
N ALA A 157 -6.53 15.69 7.55
CA ALA A 157 -7.22 16.45 8.59
C ALA A 157 -8.72 16.19 8.58
N GLU A 158 -9.35 16.61 9.64
CA GLU A 158 -10.79 16.57 9.88
C GLU A 158 -11.29 17.97 10.17
N GLY A 159 -12.40 18.33 9.56
CA GLY A 159 -13.03 19.64 9.72
C GLY A 159 -14.53 19.57 9.58
N LEU A 160 -15.19 20.71 9.58
CA LEU A 160 -16.63 20.81 9.44
C LEU A 160 -17.05 20.55 7.98
N SER A 161 -17.91 19.57 7.78
CA SER A 161 -18.45 19.26 6.47
C SER A 161 -19.26 20.44 5.89
N GLY A 162 -19.05 20.72 4.60
CA GLY A 162 -19.76 21.81 3.90
C GLY A 162 -19.09 23.17 4.01
N THR A 163 -17.96 23.31 4.71
CA THR A 163 -17.14 24.52 4.73
C THR A 163 -15.99 24.43 3.72
N LYS A 164 -15.30 25.56 3.48
CA LYS A 164 -14.05 25.56 2.72
C LYS A 164 -12.96 24.90 3.55
N LEU A 165 -12.45 23.75 3.11
CA LEU A 165 -11.37 23.01 3.75
C LEU A 165 -10.05 23.24 3.02
N GLY A 166 -8.93 23.18 3.75
CA GLY A 166 -7.62 23.27 3.11
C GLY A 166 -6.46 23.20 4.07
N PHE A 167 -5.26 23.34 3.49
CA PHE A 167 -3.99 23.34 4.20
C PHE A 167 -3.11 24.48 3.73
N ARG A 168 -2.28 24.95 4.64
CA ARG A 168 -1.10 25.76 4.32
C ARG A 168 0.11 25.20 5.05
N TYR A 169 1.28 25.37 4.48
CA TYR A 169 2.53 24.87 5.05
C TYR A 169 3.67 25.86 4.78
N ARG A 170 4.75 25.72 5.55
CA ARG A 170 5.99 26.48 5.36
C ARG A 170 7.19 25.68 5.87
N ALA A 171 8.38 26.04 5.42
CA ALA A 171 9.59 25.58 6.10
C ALA A 171 9.67 26.23 7.49
N ALA A 172 10.08 25.46 8.50
CA ALA A 172 10.15 25.97 9.86
C ALA A 172 11.11 27.17 9.96
N GLY A 173 10.67 28.19 10.67
CA GLY A 173 11.44 29.44 10.82
C GLY A 173 11.28 30.44 9.66
N THR A 174 10.47 30.15 8.64
CA THR A 174 10.08 31.14 7.63
C THR A 174 8.75 31.82 7.99
N GLU A 175 8.51 33.04 7.49
CA GLU A 175 7.27 33.77 7.77
C GLU A 175 6.17 33.45 6.75
N GLU A 176 6.53 33.14 5.51
CA GLU A 176 5.60 32.99 4.39
C GLU A 176 4.97 31.59 4.35
N TRP A 177 3.64 31.57 4.34
CA TRP A 177 2.84 30.35 4.19
C TRP A 177 2.52 30.08 2.73
N THR A 178 2.66 28.83 2.33
CA THR A 178 2.26 28.33 1.01
C THR A 178 0.90 27.65 1.14
N GLU A 179 -0.10 28.15 0.42
CA GLU A 179 -1.42 27.49 0.33
C GLU A 179 -1.35 26.23 -0.54
N VAL A 180 -2.02 25.20 -0.08
CA VAL A 180 -2.23 23.99 -0.88
C VAL A 180 -3.38 24.23 -1.86
N ALA A 181 -3.12 24.04 -3.15
CA ALA A 181 -4.10 24.30 -4.19
C ALA A 181 -5.38 23.44 -4.01
N GLN A 182 -6.54 24.06 -4.08
CA GLN A 182 -7.84 23.43 -3.81
C GLN A 182 -8.13 22.23 -4.70
N GLU A 183 -7.69 22.25 -5.95
CA GLU A 183 -7.83 21.17 -6.92
C GLU A 183 -7.02 19.89 -6.56
N THR A 184 -6.08 20.00 -5.64
CA THR A 184 -5.26 18.87 -5.16
C THR A 184 -5.83 18.20 -3.91
N LEU A 185 -6.87 18.80 -3.32
CA LEU A 185 -7.52 18.24 -2.15
C LEU A 185 -8.43 17.05 -2.53
N THR A 186 -8.37 16.01 -1.72
CA THR A 186 -9.39 14.97 -1.69
C THR A 186 -10.27 15.21 -0.48
N VAL A 187 -11.56 15.44 -0.71
CA VAL A 187 -12.54 15.75 0.35
C VAL A 187 -13.63 14.69 0.36
N ASN A 188 -13.95 14.19 1.56
CA ASN A 188 -15.05 13.26 1.80
C ASN A 188 -15.75 13.64 3.10
N GLY A 189 -16.86 14.39 2.99
CA GLY A 189 -17.52 15.00 4.15
C GLY A 189 -16.59 15.97 4.86
N GLY A 190 -16.37 15.75 6.14
CA GLY A 190 -15.43 16.52 6.95
C GLY A 190 -13.97 16.04 6.89
N LEU A 191 -13.69 14.92 6.22
CA LEU A 191 -12.32 14.47 5.98
C LEU A 191 -11.71 15.14 4.76
N PHE A 192 -10.47 15.58 4.88
CA PHE A 192 -9.74 16.10 3.73
C PHE A 192 -8.26 15.76 3.80
N SER A 193 -7.66 15.59 2.65
CA SER A 193 -6.24 15.27 2.52
C SER A 193 -5.64 15.88 1.27
N ALA A 194 -4.34 16.12 1.30
CA ALA A 194 -3.56 16.54 0.15
C ALA A 194 -2.14 16.01 0.23
N GLN A 195 -1.52 15.85 -0.91
CA GLN A 195 -0.08 15.63 -0.99
C GLN A 195 0.63 16.93 -1.35
N VAL A 196 1.43 17.46 -0.44
CA VAL A 196 2.37 18.55 -0.73
C VAL A 196 3.66 17.96 -1.31
N ARG A 197 4.22 18.63 -2.33
CA ARG A 197 5.39 18.16 -3.09
C ARG A 197 6.45 19.25 -3.21
N GLY A 198 7.66 18.84 -3.60
CA GLY A 198 8.78 19.77 -3.77
C GLY A 198 9.45 20.16 -2.46
N LEU A 199 9.21 19.41 -1.40
CA LEU A 199 9.87 19.60 -0.12
C LEU A 199 11.33 19.19 -0.21
N LEU A 200 12.17 19.81 0.63
CA LEU A 200 13.58 19.44 0.77
C LEU A 200 13.72 18.28 1.75
N PRO A 201 14.66 17.35 1.52
CA PRO A 201 14.94 16.27 2.46
C PRO A 201 15.46 16.79 3.80
N GLU A 202 15.28 16.01 4.88
CA GLU A 202 15.79 16.30 6.23
C GLU A 202 15.50 17.73 6.70
N THR A 203 14.31 18.24 6.33
CA THR A 203 13.93 19.63 6.56
C THR A 203 12.67 19.68 7.40
N ASP A 204 12.70 20.55 8.41
CA ASP A 204 11.55 20.78 9.28
C ASP A 204 10.54 21.69 8.61
N TYR A 205 9.27 21.31 8.69
CA TYR A 205 8.12 22.03 8.17
C TYR A 205 7.07 22.23 9.25
N GLU A 206 6.25 23.25 9.06
CA GLU A 206 5.06 23.55 9.83
C GLU A 206 3.86 23.52 8.91
N ALA A 207 2.74 22.99 9.39
CA ALA A 207 1.49 22.95 8.65
C ALA A 207 0.32 23.38 9.52
N VAL A 208 -0.69 23.97 8.89
CA VAL A 208 -1.98 24.34 9.46
C VAL A 208 -3.08 23.80 8.54
N ALA A 209 -4.08 23.17 9.13
CA ALA A 209 -5.33 22.82 8.47
C ALA A 209 -6.37 23.89 8.80
N TYR A 210 -7.27 24.17 7.85
CA TYR A 210 -8.36 25.12 8.11
C TYR A 210 -9.72 24.59 7.63
N SER A 211 -10.78 25.05 8.29
CA SER A 211 -12.18 24.73 8.01
C SER A 211 -13.02 25.98 8.15
N GLY A 212 -13.36 26.65 7.03
CA GLY A 212 -13.92 27.99 7.04
C GLY A 212 -12.94 29.00 7.61
N ASP A 213 -13.31 29.66 8.69
CA ASP A 213 -12.49 30.63 9.42
C ASP A 213 -11.71 30.00 10.60
N ASP A 214 -11.97 28.73 10.91
CA ASP A 214 -11.29 28.01 11.99
C ASP A 214 -9.99 27.39 11.50
N GLU A 215 -8.96 27.41 12.34
CA GLU A 215 -7.62 26.85 12.07
C GLU A 215 -7.24 25.83 13.15
N SER A 216 -6.47 24.83 12.73
CA SER A 216 -5.85 23.88 13.66
C SER A 216 -4.67 24.51 14.39
N GLU A 217 -4.20 23.85 15.46
CA GLU A 217 -2.85 24.07 15.95
C GLU A 217 -1.83 23.86 14.84
N ILE A 218 -0.66 24.52 14.98
CA ILE A 218 0.46 24.31 14.06
C ILE A 218 1.07 22.95 14.35
N GLU A 219 1.03 22.06 13.35
CA GLU A 219 1.68 20.77 13.41
C GLU A 219 3.05 20.83 12.73
N LYS A 220 4.04 20.20 13.36
CA LYS A 220 5.41 20.14 12.88
C LYS A 220 5.74 18.74 12.36
N PHE A 221 6.49 18.69 11.27
CA PHE A 221 6.99 17.43 10.73
C PHE A 221 8.35 17.63 10.05
N THR A 222 9.15 16.58 10.01
CA THR A 222 10.45 16.56 9.34
C THR A 222 10.39 15.60 8.16
N THR A 223 10.85 16.01 6.99
CA THR A 223 10.94 15.14 5.82
C THR A 223 12.03 14.10 6.00
N GLU A 224 11.88 12.94 5.34
CA GLU A 224 12.85 11.85 5.38
C GLU A 224 14.17 12.24 4.70
N ALA A 225 15.26 11.58 5.12
CA ALA A 225 16.55 11.70 4.47
C ALA A 225 16.51 11.18 3.02
N ALA A 226 17.25 11.83 2.12
CA ALA A 226 17.47 11.33 0.78
C ALA A 226 18.60 10.27 0.79
N LEU A 227 18.25 9.02 1.07
CA LEU A 227 19.21 7.92 1.04
C LEU A 227 19.51 7.51 -0.40
N PRO A 228 20.78 7.57 -0.87
CA PRO A 228 21.14 7.06 -2.17
C PRO A 228 21.05 5.53 -2.20
N LEU A 229 20.72 4.96 -3.35
CA LEU A 229 20.86 3.52 -3.56
C LEU A 229 22.35 3.15 -3.49
N PRO A 230 22.75 2.17 -2.67
CA PRO A 230 24.11 1.69 -2.65
C PRO A 230 24.55 1.24 -4.05
N ASN A 231 25.76 1.58 -4.44
CA ASN A 231 26.34 1.28 -5.77
C ASN A 231 25.37 1.52 -6.95
N ALA A 232 24.60 2.60 -6.93
CA ALA A 232 23.59 2.91 -7.96
C ALA A 232 24.18 3.12 -9.35
N GLY A 233 25.46 3.54 -9.43
CA GLY A 233 26.22 3.69 -10.66
C GLY A 233 26.84 2.41 -11.18
N PHE A 234 26.82 1.32 -10.39
CA PHE A 234 27.53 0.07 -10.67
C PHE A 234 29.05 0.25 -10.89
N GLU A 235 29.65 1.12 -10.09
CA GLU A 235 31.08 1.40 -10.12
C GLU A 235 31.89 0.38 -9.32
N GLU A 236 31.25 -0.27 -8.34
CA GLU A 236 31.91 -1.13 -7.36
C GLU A 236 31.71 -2.60 -7.70
N TRP A 237 32.82 -3.28 -7.96
CA TRP A 237 32.84 -4.71 -8.31
C TRP A 237 33.96 -5.42 -7.56
N SER A 238 33.73 -6.68 -7.17
CA SER A 238 34.76 -7.53 -6.58
C SER A 238 34.76 -8.93 -7.22
N LYS A 239 35.90 -9.60 -7.14
CA LYS A 239 36.08 -10.96 -7.67
C LYS A 239 36.90 -11.82 -6.71
N PRO A 240 36.38 -12.13 -5.52
CA PRO A 240 37.03 -13.11 -4.65
C PRO A 240 36.91 -14.50 -5.27
N GLY A 241 38.02 -15.01 -5.85
CA GLY A 241 38.04 -16.28 -6.59
C GLY A 241 37.47 -16.16 -8.01
N LYS A 242 36.43 -16.94 -8.34
CA LYS A 242 35.89 -17.02 -9.72
C LYS A 242 34.62 -16.21 -9.92
N ILE A 243 33.91 -15.87 -8.84
CA ILE A 243 32.60 -15.20 -8.91
C ILE A 243 32.78 -13.69 -8.90
N ILE A 244 32.09 -13.00 -9.79
CA ILE A 244 32.05 -11.53 -9.83
C ILE A 244 30.80 -11.07 -9.08
N TYR A 245 30.98 -10.10 -8.17
CA TYR A 245 29.93 -9.51 -7.36
C TYR A 245 29.81 -8.02 -7.62
N PRO A 246 28.59 -7.46 -7.63
CA PRO A 246 28.34 -6.02 -7.78
C PRO A 246 28.45 -5.27 -6.44
N TYR A 247 29.52 -5.54 -5.69
CA TYR A 247 29.87 -4.90 -4.42
C TYR A 247 31.34 -5.20 -4.07
N LEU A 248 31.94 -4.42 -3.17
CA LEU A 248 33.33 -4.63 -2.76
C LEU A 248 33.44 -5.68 -1.63
N SER A 249 32.50 -5.71 -0.70
CA SER A 249 32.46 -6.64 0.44
C SER A 249 31.03 -7.05 0.78
N GLU A 250 30.85 -8.16 1.50
CA GLU A 250 29.53 -8.73 1.79
C GLU A 250 28.65 -7.81 2.67
N ASP A 251 29.24 -7.02 3.53
CA ASP A 251 28.55 -6.02 4.36
C ASP A 251 27.95 -4.86 3.54
N GLN A 252 28.49 -4.63 2.34
CA GLN A 252 28.00 -3.63 1.37
C GLN A 252 27.05 -4.24 0.31
N ALA A 253 26.77 -5.55 0.41
CA ALA A 253 25.97 -6.26 -0.57
C ALA A 253 24.51 -5.77 -0.58
N PHE A 254 24.18 -4.90 -1.50
CA PHE A 254 22.82 -4.45 -1.81
C PHE A 254 22.27 -5.14 -3.05
N TRP A 255 23.12 -5.25 -4.08
CA TRP A 255 22.84 -5.93 -5.34
C TRP A 255 23.45 -7.34 -5.33
N ASP A 256 22.84 -8.26 -6.04
CA ASP A 256 23.40 -9.59 -6.34
C ASP A 256 23.01 -10.00 -7.79
N SER A 257 23.53 -11.11 -8.25
CA SER A 257 23.30 -11.64 -9.59
C SER A 257 23.23 -13.16 -9.60
N GLY A 258 22.87 -13.73 -10.74
CA GLY A 258 22.90 -15.17 -10.96
C GLY A 258 24.29 -15.78 -11.15
N ASN A 259 25.37 -15.02 -11.00
CA ASN A 259 26.75 -15.51 -11.19
C ASN A 259 27.11 -16.71 -10.34
N LYS A 260 26.61 -16.79 -9.08
CA LYS A 260 26.83 -17.95 -8.21
C LYS A 260 26.31 -19.27 -8.83
N GLY A 261 25.22 -19.18 -9.58
CA GLY A 261 24.64 -20.34 -10.27
C GLY A 261 25.37 -20.67 -11.56
N SER A 262 25.60 -19.67 -12.42
CA SER A 262 26.17 -19.87 -13.76
C SER A 262 27.67 -20.23 -13.76
N ILE A 263 28.41 -19.80 -12.74
CA ILE A 263 29.85 -20.04 -12.65
C ILE A 263 30.20 -21.53 -12.53
N SER A 264 29.32 -22.36 -12.03
CA SER A 264 29.51 -23.83 -12.01
C SER A 264 29.66 -24.41 -13.41
N ALA A 265 29.08 -23.78 -14.41
CA ALA A 265 29.24 -24.09 -15.83
C ALA A 265 30.31 -23.20 -16.52
N GLY A 266 31.07 -22.42 -15.77
CA GLY A 266 32.11 -21.56 -16.30
C GLY A 266 31.62 -20.21 -16.85
N GLU A 267 30.35 -19.89 -16.71
CA GLU A 267 29.74 -18.70 -17.32
C GLU A 267 29.56 -17.55 -16.33
N THR A 268 29.91 -16.35 -16.77
CA THR A 268 29.64 -15.09 -16.09
C THR A 268 28.51 -14.37 -16.84
N ILE A 269 27.45 -13.99 -16.12
CA ILE A 269 26.25 -13.36 -16.71
C ILE A 269 26.04 -11.92 -16.24
N CYS A 270 26.84 -11.45 -15.29
CA CYS A 270 26.83 -10.10 -14.77
C CYS A 270 28.23 -9.69 -14.36
N GLU A 271 28.73 -8.57 -14.89
CA GLU A 271 30.07 -8.06 -14.57
C GLU A 271 30.15 -6.53 -14.78
N GLY A 272 31.21 -5.91 -14.22
CA GLY A 272 31.52 -4.51 -14.50
C GLY A 272 32.13 -4.34 -15.90
N SER A 273 31.71 -3.29 -16.57
CA SER A 273 32.16 -2.94 -17.91
C SER A 273 32.63 -1.49 -17.99
N PRO A 274 33.71 -1.19 -18.73
CA PRO A 274 34.13 0.19 -18.99
C PRO A 274 33.27 0.89 -20.06
N ASP A 275 32.27 0.21 -20.64
CA ASP A 275 31.35 0.81 -21.61
C ASP A 275 30.30 1.64 -20.87
N VAL A 276 30.62 2.88 -20.55
CA VAL A 276 29.79 3.81 -19.82
C VAL A 276 29.00 4.74 -20.74
N ARG A 277 27.93 5.30 -20.23
CA ARG A 277 27.16 6.31 -20.97
C ARG A 277 28.03 7.52 -21.31
N PRO A 278 28.03 8.03 -22.56
CA PRO A 278 28.74 9.25 -22.94
C PRO A 278 28.36 10.43 -22.03
N GLY A 279 29.34 11.11 -21.48
CA GLY A 279 29.15 12.20 -20.52
C GLY A 279 28.84 11.75 -19.09
N SER A 280 28.94 10.46 -18.76
CA SER A 280 28.94 9.97 -17.40
C SER A 280 30.23 10.36 -16.68
N ALA A 281 30.12 10.66 -15.37
CA ALA A 281 31.31 10.84 -14.53
C ALA A 281 31.85 9.48 -14.01
N GLY A 282 31.10 8.40 -14.17
CA GLY A 282 31.48 7.06 -13.74
C GLY A 282 32.45 6.40 -14.71
N ALA A 283 33.18 5.39 -14.23
CA ALA A 283 34.15 4.61 -14.97
C ALA A 283 33.65 3.19 -15.29
N ALA A 284 32.54 2.76 -14.71
CA ALA A 284 31.99 1.44 -14.91
C ALA A 284 30.44 1.45 -15.09
N SER A 285 29.95 0.37 -15.63
CA SER A 285 28.53 0.06 -15.77
C SER A 285 28.29 -1.42 -15.51
N ALA A 286 27.04 -1.83 -15.28
CA ALA A 286 26.69 -3.25 -15.21
C ALA A 286 26.47 -3.82 -16.62
N CYS A 287 27.28 -4.80 -17.01
CA CYS A 287 27.09 -5.60 -18.21
C CYS A 287 26.36 -6.89 -17.88
N LEU A 288 25.19 -7.06 -18.48
CA LEU A 288 24.34 -8.24 -18.32
C LEU A 288 24.37 -9.06 -19.62
N SER A 289 24.86 -10.30 -19.56
CA SER A 289 25.00 -11.16 -20.72
C SER A 289 24.27 -12.48 -20.51
N SER A 290 23.22 -12.72 -21.29
CA SER A 290 22.55 -14.01 -21.28
C SER A 290 23.46 -15.08 -21.92
N ARG A 291 23.55 -16.26 -21.29
CA ARG A 291 24.40 -17.37 -21.70
C ARG A 291 23.65 -18.69 -21.63
N PHE A 292 24.05 -19.65 -22.45
CA PHE A 292 23.64 -21.04 -22.28
C PHE A 292 24.71 -21.75 -21.44
N ALA A 293 24.42 -21.88 -20.14
CA ALA A 293 25.31 -22.54 -19.19
C ALA A 293 25.14 -24.06 -19.28
N SER A 294 26.23 -24.78 -19.61
CA SER A 294 26.20 -26.23 -19.77
C SER A 294 27.33 -26.91 -19.00
N LEU A 295 27.00 -27.93 -18.24
CA LEU A 295 27.93 -28.79 -17.51
C LEU A 295 27.57 -30.25 -17.72
N MET A 296 28.55 -31.06 -18.18
CA MET A 296 28.38 -32.53 -18.43
C MET A 296 27.13 -32.86 -19.29
N GLY A 297 26.86 -32.05 -20.32
CA GLY A 297 25.74 -32.31 -21.24
C GLY A 297 24.37 -31.83 -20.73
N ILE A 298 24.28 -31.36 -19.51
CA ILE A 298 23.07 -30.71 -18.96
C ILE A 298 23.26 -29.22 -19.07
N GLY A 299 22.41 -28.56 -19.87
CA GLY A 299 22.48 -27.11 -20.09
C GLY A 299 21.19 -26.41 -19.78
N LYS A 300 21.29 -25.16 -19.36
CA LYS A 300 20.18 -24.28 -19.14
C LYS A 300 20.53 -22.86 -19.58
N PHE A 301 19.53 -22.17 -20.12
CA PHE A 301 19.63 -20.74 -20.39
C PHE A 301 19.74 -19.96 -19.07
N ALA A 302 20.81 -19.20 -18.92
CA ALA A 302 21.05 -18.29 -17.80
C ALA A 302 20.91 -16.86 -18.31
N ALA A 303 19.79 -16.23 -18.01
CA ALA A 303 19.56 -14.84 -18.36
C ALA A 303 20.50 -13.93 -17.59
N GLY A 304 21.13 -12.96 -18.28
CA GLY A 304 21.89 -11.88 -17.64
C GLY A 304 20.98 -11.09 -16.71
N ASN A 305 21.34 -11.01 -15.44
CA ASN A 305 20.51 -10.37 -14.44
C ASN A 305 21.33 -9.71 -13.33
N ILE A 306 20.76 -8.67 -12.76
CA ILE A 306 21.18 -8.04 -11.52
C ILE A 306 19.91 -7.69 -10.74
N PHE A 307 19.91 -7.87 -9.44
CA PHE A 307 18.74 -7.64 -8.60
C PHE A 307 19.13 -7.16 -7.22
N ILE A 308 18.21 -6.50 -6.54
CA ILE A 308 18.33 -6.14 -5.12
C ILE A 308 17.97 -7.39 -4.31
N GLY A 309 18.91 -7.88 -3.52
CA GLY A 309 18.70 -9.09 -2.72
C GLY A 309 19.92 -9.98 -2.56
N THR A 310 19.70 -11.28 -2.49
CA THR A 310 20.78 -12.28 -2.30
C THR A 310 20.50 -13.54 -3.10
N TYR A 311 21.46 -14.03 -3.83
CA TYR A 311 21.43 -15.38 -4.38
C TYR A 311 21.70 -16.38 -3.23
N ALA A 312 20.68 -17.16 -2.86
CA ALA A 312 20.76 -18.04 -1.72
C ALA A 312 21.51 -19.36 -2.07
N GLU A 313 21.00 -20.13 -3.02
CA GLU A 313 21.56 -21.44 -3.38
C GLU A 313 21.15 -21.88 -4.80
N THR A 314 21.83 -22.88 -5.32
CA THR A 314 21.41 -23.59 -6.54
C THR A 314 20.82 -24.94 -6.17
N VAL A 315 19.60 -25.25 -6.63
CA VAL A 315 18.95 -26.53 -6.46
C VAL A 315 18.74 -27.17 -7.83
N GLY A 316 19.49 -28.23 -8.13
CA GLY A 316 19.54 -28.78 -9.48
C GLY A 316 20.12 -27.74 -10.46
N THR A 317 19.30 -27.29 -11.42
CA THR A 317 19.64 -26.23 -12.37
C THR A 317 18.95 -24.90 -12.08
N ASN A 318 18.27 -24.78 -10.95
CA ASN A 318 17.51 -23.58 -10.58
C ASN A 318 18.22 -22.79 -9.48
N GLY A 319 18.38 -21.51 -9.67
CA GLY A 319 18.82 -20.58 -8.64
C GLY A 319 17.65 -20.20 -7.72
N LYS A 320 17.86 -20.25 -6.43
CA LYS A 320 16.97 -19.64 -5.42
C LYS A 320 17.53 -18.28 -5.03
N VAL A 321 16.67 -17.29 -5.01
CA VAL A 321 17.03 -15.92 -4.68
C VAL A 321 16.08 -15.36 -3.63
N ASN A 322 16.61 -14.51 -2.75
CA ASN A 322 15.83 -13.74 -1.81
C ASN A 322 15.83 -12.30 -2.32
N PHE A 323 14.71 -11.85 -2.88
CA PHE A 323 14.58 -10.50 -3.37
C PHE A 323 14.35 -9.49 -2.25
N GLY A 324 14.88 -8.28 -2.44
CA GLY A 324 14.69 -7.15 -1.55
C GLY A 324 15.80 -6.95 -0.54
N ARG A 325 15.99 -5.70 -0.17
CA ARG A 325 16.80 -5.21 0.94
C ARG A 325 16.03 -4.11 1.65
N PRO A 326 16.21 -3.91 2.96
CA PRO A 326 15.62 -2.77 3.64
C PRO A 326 16.03 -1.46 2.98
N PHE A 327 15.03 -0.62 2.68
CA PHE A 327 15.24 0.69 2.11
C PHE A 327 14.21 1.65 2.72
N ALA A 328 14.67 2.56 3.55
CA ALA A 328 13.85 3.35 4.46
C ALA A 328 13.54 4.76 3.93
N THR A 329 13.37 4.93 2.62
CA THR A 329 12.91 6.19 2.04
C THR A 329 11.80 5.95 1.02
N HIS A 330 11.08 7.03 0.65
CA HIS A 330 10.01 6.99 -0.34
C HIS A 330 10.47 7.64 -1.65
N PRO A 331 11.11 6.87 -2.56
CA PRO A 331 11.56 7.43 -3.85
C PRO A 331 10.36 7.76 -4.73
N ILE A 332 10.43 8.87 -5.46
CA ILE A 332 9.40 9.28 -6.41
C ILE A 332 9.62 8.71 -7.82
N ALA A 333 10.83 8.27 -8.14
CA ALA A 333 11.17 7.69 -9.43
C ALA A 333 12.44 6.85 -9.35
N LEU A 334 12.50 5.78 -10.16
CA LEU A 334 13.73 5.08 -10.51
C LEU A 334 14.10 5.48 -11.93
N ARG A 335 15.33 6.00 -12.11
CA ARG A 335 15.86 6.39 -13.42
C ARG A 335 17.14 5.65 -13.71
N GLY A 336 17.29 5.19 -14.93
CA GLY A 336 18.48 4.49 -15.37
C GLY A 336 18.74 4.70 -16.86
N TRP A 337 19.92 4.33 -17.29
CA TRP A 337 20.30 4.32 -18.69
C TRP A 337 20.59 2.87 -19.09
N VAL A 338 20.16 2.49 -20.27
CA VAL A 338 20.38 1.15 -20.81
C VAL A 338 20.91 1.25 -22.22
N LYS A 339 21.90 0.39 -22.52
CA LYS A 339 22.36 0.09 -23.87
C LYS A 339 22.05 -1.38 -24.12
N TYR A 340 21.33 -1.67 -25.17
CA TYR A 340 20.87 -3.01 -25.47
C TYR A 340 21.31 -3.45 -26.85
N THR A 341 21.91 -4.64 -26.93
CA THR A 341 22.18 -5.32 -28.19
C THR A 341 21.26 -6.52 -28.28
N GLN A 342 20.40 -6.51 -29.26
CA GLN A 342 19.42 -7.57 -29.49
C GLN A 342 20.12 -8.82 -30.03
N GLY A 343 19.84 -9.97 -29.44
CA GLY A 343 20.23 -11.30 -29.93
C GLY A 343 19.12 -11.92 -30.77
N GLN A 344 19.48 -12.91 -31.57
CA GLN A 344 18.53 -13.75 -32.28
C GLN A 344 18.14 -14.96 -31.38
N ILE A 345 16.94 -15.46 -31.55
CA ILE A 345 16.51 -16.72 -30.92
C ILE A 345 17.16 -17.86 -31.70
N ASP A 346 18.14 -18.52 -31.12
CA ASP A 346 18.90 -19.62 -31.71
C ASP A 346 18.51 -20.99 -31.16
N ILE A 347 17.86 -21.05 -30.00
CA ILE A 347 17.37 -22.28 -29.39
C ILE A 347 15.90 -22.12 -29.00
N ASP A 348 15.04 -22.88 -29.63
CA ASP A 348 13.64 -23.08 -29.19
C ASP A 348 13.53 -24.43 -28.49
N MET A 349 13.34 -24.45 -27.18
CA MET A 349 13.13 -25.63 -26.37
C MET A 349 11.75 -26.26 -26.54
N LYS A 350 11.00 -25.93 -27.60
CA LYS A 350 9.61 -26.34 -27.88
C LYS A 350 8.61 -25.90 -26.81
N GLN A 351 8.98 -24.94 -25.99
CA GLN A 351 8.14 -24.39 -24.95
C GLN A 351 7.45 -23.07 -25.35
N VAL A 352 7.93 -22.45 -26.43
CA VAL A 352 7.37 -21.20 -26.98
C VAL A 352 7.08 -21.43 -28.46
N THR A 353 5.86 -21.80 -28.77
CA THR A 353 5.41 -22.11 -30.16
C THR A 353 5.22 -20.87 -31.03
N THR A 354 5.31 -19.68 -30.48
CA THR A 354 4.98 -18.42 -31.18
C THR A 354 6.22 -17.66 -31.68
N MET A 355 7.41 -18.02 -31.23
CA MET A 355 8.67 -17.37 -31.63
C MET A 355 9.69 -18.39 -32.10
N PRO A 356 9.68 -18.77 -33.38
CA PRO A 356 10.65 -19.73 -33.91
C PRO A 356 12.09 -19.19 -33.92
N PRO A 357 13.12 -20.06 -33.95
CA PRO A 357 14.51 -19.69 -34.08
C PRO A 357 14.78 -18.73 -35.25
N GLY A 358 15.67 -17.77 -35.05
CA GLY A 358 16.03 -16.76 -36.04
C GLY A 358 15.16 -15.51 -36.02
N GLN A 359 14.17 -15.42 -35.15
CA GLN A 359 13.42 -14.17 -34.87
C GLN A 359 14.05 -13.39 -33.73
N THR A 360 13.83 -12.10 -33.73
CA THR A 360 14.36 -11.13 -32.73
C THR A 360 13.23 -10.46 -31.98
#